data_7a723c7d17d3edbb2b68df2810ffe610
#
_entry.id   7a723c7d17d3edbb2b68df2810ffe610
#
_cell.length_a   1.000
_cell.length_b   1.000
_cell.length_c   1.000
_cell.angle_alpha   90.00
_cell.angle_beta   90.00
_cell.angle_gamma   90.00
#
_symmetry.space_group_name_H-M   'P 1'
#
loop_
_entity.id
_entity.type
_entity.pdbx_description
1 polymer ?
#
loop_
_entity_poly.entity_id
_entity_poly.type
_entity_poly.pdbx_seq_one_letter_code
_entity_poly.pdbx_strand_id
1 'polypeptide(L)'
;MTLPDERIGFGGGCHWCTEAVFQALRGVHDVAQGFIRSTPPHDSWSEAVEVTFVPYVIPLDTLVEIHLRTHASTSSHKMRSKYRSAVYTFDTDQSDGMREILRTLQHEFDAPLQTQVLTHAGFRQSDPRFQNYFATDPDRPFCRTYIDPKLHLLRERFSEFAPSVPGADETR
;
A
#
# COMPACT_ATOMS: atom_id res chain seq x y z
N MET A 1 24.37 14.40 -3.85
CA MET A 1 23.01 14.99 -3.89
C MET A 1 21.99 13.89 -3.71
N THR A 2 21.20 13.96 -2.65
CA THR A 2 20.12 12.98 -2.42
C THR A 2 18.93 13.30 -3.31
N LEU A 3 18.36 12.28 -3.98
CA LEU A 3 17.12 12.44 -4.72
C LEU A 3 15.98 12.74 -3.74
N PRO A 4 15.03 13.60 -4.11
CA PRO A 4 13.90 13.88 -3.23
C PRO A 4 13.03 12.64 -3.04
N ASP A 5 12.40 12.55 -1.87
CA ASP A 5 11.41 11.52 -1.61
C ASP A 5 10.21 11.71 -2.54
N GLU A 6 9.57 10.61 -2.89
CA GLU A 6 8.35 10.62 -3.68
C GLU A 6 7.16 10.21 -2.82
N ARG A 7 5.96 10.63 -3.23
CA ARG A 7 4.72 10.23 -2.60
C ARG A 7 3.82 9.54 -3.61
N ILE A 8 3.07 8.54 -3.10
CA ILE A 8 2.09 7.79 -3.87
C ILE A 8 0.98 7.37 -2.93
N GLY A 9 -0.25 7.24 -3.44
CA GLY A 9 -1.37 6.74 -2.65
C GLY A 9 -1.72 5.32 -3.02
N PHE A 10 -2.07 4.50 -2.04
CA PHE A 10 -2.49 3.11 -2.25
C PHE A 10 -3.79 2.83 -1.50
N GLY A 11 -4.74 2.23 -2.22
CA GLY A 11 -5.98 1.74 -1.64
C GLY A 11 -6.33 0.36 -2.17
N GLY A 12 -7.12 -0.41 -1.43
CA GLY A 12 -7.50 -1.73 -1.92
C GLY A 12 -7.94 -2.69 -0.84
N GLY A 13 -8.32 -2.19 0.30
CA GLY A 13 -8.77 -2.97 1.43
C GLY A 13 -8.75 -2.12 2.67
N CYS A 14 -8.79 -2.76 3.82
CA CYS A 14 -8.73 -2.04 5.09
C CYS A 14 -7.40 -1.30 5.21
N HIS A 15 -7.45 0.01 5.50
CA HIS A 15 -6.24 0.84 5.56
C HIS A 15 -5.35 0.51 6.78
N TRP A 16 -5.86 -0.21 7.78
CA TRP A 16 -5.02 -0.70 8.87
C TRP A 16 -4.00 -1.73 8.37
N CYS A 17 -4.44 -2.62 7.46
CA CYS A 17 -3.55 -3.60 6.83
C CYS A 17 -2.56 -2.92 5.90
N THR A 18 -3.05 -2.00 5.09
CA THR A 18 -2.21 -1.29 4.11
C THR A 18 -1.14 -0.45 4.82
N GLU A 19 -1.51 0.23 5.89
CA GLU A 19 -0.55 0.97 6.72
C GLU A 19 0.55 0.06 7.25
N ALA A 20 0.19 -1.07 7.86
CA ALA A 20 1.15 -2.00 8.44
C ALA A 20 2.11 -2.56 7.38
N VAL A 21 1.60 -2.91 6.21
CA VAL A 21 2.41 -3.44 5.11
C VAL A 21 3.48 -2.44 4.71
N PHE A 22 3.11 -1.20 4.43
CA PHE A 22 4.06 -0.20 3.93
C PHE A 22 4.99 0.31 5.03
N GLN A 23 4.54 0.37 6.30
CA GLN A 23 5.41 0.72 7.41
C GLN A 23 6.52 -0.29 7.65
N ALA A 24 6.34 -1.54 7.22
CA ALA A 24 7.33 -2.59 7.39
C ALA A 24 8.47 -2.52 6.37
N LEU A 25 8.41 -1.62 5.40
CA LEU A 25 9.34 -1.62 4.27
C LEU A 25 10.50 -0.63 4.46
N ARG A 26 11.70 -1.13 4.18
CA ARG A 26 12.88 -0.27 4.13
C ARG A 26 12.78 0.65 2.91
N GLY A 27 13.06 1.93 3.11
CA GLY A 27 12.92 2.95 2.07
C GLY A 27 11.61 3.71 2.13
N VAL A 28 10.67 3.27 2.96
CA VAL A 28 9.44 4.00 3.24
C VAL A 28 9.67 4.85 4.50
N HIS A 29 9.53 6.17 4.35
CA HIS A 29 9.78 7.12 5.43
C HIS A 29 8.52 7.45 6.23
N ASP A 30 7.36 7.46 5.57
CA ASP A 30 6.12 7.83 6.22
C ASP A 30 4.94 7.15 5.54
N VAL A 31 3.95 6.76 6.34
CA VAL A 31 2.70 6.19 5.86
C VAL A 31 1.57 6.91 6.60
N ALA A 32 0.84 7.75 5.88
CA ALA A 32 -0.32 8.46 6.43
C ALA A 32 -1.59 7.68 6.13
N GLN A 33 -2.26 7.21 7.17
CA GLN A 33 -3.47 6.41 7.05
C GLN A 33 -4.70 7.31 7.00
N GLY A 34 -5.60 7.03 6.06
CA GLY A 34 -6.83 7.80 5.97
C GLY A 34 -7.70 7.36 4.82
N PHE A 35 -8.22 8.37 4.12
CA PHE A 35 -9.13 8.22 2.99
C PHE A 35 -8.63 9.09 1.86
N ILE A 36 -8.66 8.56 0.64
CA ILE A 36 -8.31 9.32 -0.55
C ILE A 36 -9.53 9.36 -1.48
N ARG A 37 -9.69 10.46 -2.17
CA ARG A 37 -10.66 10.59 -3.26
C ARG A 37 -9.93 10.98 -4.54
N SER A 38 -10.55 10.59 -5.65
CA SER A 38 -10.10 10.99 -6.97
C SER A 38 -11.17 11.91 -7.60
N THR A 39 -11.08 12.07 -8.91
CA THR A 39 -12.09 12.83 -9.68
C THR A 39 -13.28 11.94 -10.00
N PRO A 40 -14.48 12.52 -10.28
CA PRO A 40 -15.66 11.73 -10.64
C PRO A 40 -15.37 10.78 -11.80
N PRO A 41 -15.88 9.54 -11.77
CA PRO A 41 -16.84 8.99 -10.82
C PRO A 41 -16.21 8.36 -9.57
N HIS A 42 -14.92 8.59 -9.30
CA HIS A 42 -14.19 8.01 -8.18
C HIS A 42 -13.92 9.04 -7.07
N ASP A 43 -14.87 9.93 -6.85
CA ASP A 43 -14.71 11.03 -5.91
C ASP A 43 -15.25 10.75 -4.50
N SER A 44 -15.73 9.53 -4.24
CA SER A 44 -16.04 9.11 -2.88
C SER A 44 -14.77 8.88 -2.06
N TRP A 45 -14.85 9.12 -0.76
CA TRP A 45 -13.75 8.81 0.15
C TRP A 45 -13.60 7.30 0.30
N SER A 46 -12.40 6.79 0.00
CA SER A 46 -12.08 5.36 0.05
C SER A 46 -10.87 5.15 0.94
N GLU A 47 -10.87 4.08 1.74
CA GLU A 47 -9.76 3.79 2.66
C GLU A 47 -8.46 3.63 1.88
N ALA A 48 -7.43 4.34 2.34
CA ALA A 48 -6.15 4.40 1.65
C ALA A 48 -5.04 4.91 2.56
N VAL A 49 -3.81 4.84 2.05
CA VAL A 49 -2.65 5.43 2.70
C VAL A 49 -1.88 6.29 1.69
N GLU A 50 -1.24 7.34 2.18
CA GLU A 50 -0.22 8.05 1.42
C GLU A 50 1.15 7.56 1.89
N VAL A 51 1.97 7.12 0.95
CA VAL A 51 3.30 6.57 1.23
C VAL A 51 4.35 7.55 0.72
N THR A 52 5.27 7.93 1.60
CA THR A 52 6.47 8.71 1.24
C THR A 52 7.66 7.76 1.25
N PHE A 53 8.36 7.68 0.14
CA PHE A 53 9.42 6.70 -0.04
C PHE A 53 10.64 7.26 -0.78
N VAL A 54 11.77 6.55 -0.65
CA VAL A 54 13.04 6.89 -1.31
C VAL A 54 13.19 5.97 -2.53
N PRO A 55 13.04 6.49 -3.76
CA PRO A 55 12.99 5.65 -4.96
C PRO A 55 14.23 4.81 -5.22
N TYR A 56 15.40 5.27 -4.83
CA TYR A 56 16.63 4.50 -5.04
C TYR A 56 16.86 3.42 -3.96
N VAL A 57 16.09 3.44 -2.87
CA VAL A 57 16.11 2.39 -1.84
C VAL A 57 15.05 1.35 -2.12
N ILE A 58 13.83 1.79 -2.42
CA ILE A 58 12.75 0.90 -2.82
C ILE A 58 12.08 1.48 -4.08
N PRO A 59 12.24 0.82 -5.24
CA PRO A 59 11.65 1.31 -6.49
C PRO A 59 10.14 1.32 -6.48
N LEU A 60 9.53 2.21 -7.26
CA LEU A 60 8.08 2.32 -7.35
C LEU A 60 7.42 1.02 -7.81
N ASP A 61 8.01 0.31 -8.78
CA ASP A 61 7.48 -0.96 -9.26
C ASP A 61 7.43 -2.03 -8.15
N THR A 62 8.41 -2.03 -7.25
CA THR A 62 8.43 -2.93 -6.09
C THR A 62 7.29 -2.59 -5.13
N LEU A 63 7.08 -1.29 -4.84
CA LEU A 63 5.96 -0.86 -4.00
C LEU A 63 4.62 -1.29 -4.59
N VAL A 64 4.46 -1.14 -5.90
CA VAL A 64 3.22 -1.52 -6.59
C VAL A 64 3.02 -3.02 -6.54
N GLU A 65 4.06 -3.80 -6.78
CA GLU A 65 3.96 -5.26 -6.69
C GLU A 65 3.54 -5.70 -5.28
N ILE A 66 4.13 -5.11 -4.25
CA ILE A 66 3.76 -5.39 -2.86
C ILE A 66 2.28 -5.06 -2.63
N HIS A 67 1.82 -3.92 -3.10
CA HIS A 67 0.41 -3.53 -3.00
C HIS A 67 -0.51 -4.55 -3.66
N LEU A 68 -0.17 -4.97 -4.89
CA LEU A 68 -0.97 -5.95 -5.63
C LEU A 68 -1.03 -7.31 -4.95
N ARG A 69 0.05 -7.72 -4.28
CA ARG A 69 0.12 -9.04 -3.65
C ARG A 69 -0.40 -9.08 -2.22
N THR A 70 -0.66 -7.93 -1.62
CA THR A 70 -1.12 -7.84 -0.23
C THR A 70 -2.57 -7.43 -0.10
N HIS A 71 -3.30 -7.31 -1.20
CA HIS A 71 -4.75 -7.13 -1.17
C HIS A 71 -5.39 -7.94 -2.32
N ALA A 72 -6.72 -7.99 -2.33
CA ALA A 72 -7.45 -8.76 -3.35
C ALA A 72 -7.52 -7.98 -4.66
N SER A 73 -6.37 -7.82 -5.33
CA SER A 73 -6.21 -6.92 -6.49
C SER A 73 -6.91 -7.39 -7.75
N THR A 74 -7.34 -8.65 -7.81
CA THR A 74 -8.08 -9.20 -8.96
C THR A 74 -9.57 -9.38 -8.66
N SER A 75 -10.04 -8.98 -7.49
CA SER A 75 -11.43 -9.13 -7.07
C SER A 75 -12.24 -7.86 -7.31
N SER A 76 -13.45 -8.01 -7.83
CA SER A 76 -14.42 -6.92 -8.02
C SER A 76 -15.59 -7.11 -7.05
N HIS A 77 -15.34 -6.92 -5.75
CA HIS A 77 -16.39 -7.10 -4.74
C HIS A 77 -17.24 -5.84 -4.54
N LYS A 78 -18.40 -6.03 -3.88
CA LYS A 78 -19.42 -4.97 -3.74
C LYS A 78 -18.97 -3.75 -2.95
N MET A 79 -17.97 -3.90 -2.08
CA MET A 79 -17.50 -2.81 -1.22
C MET A 79 -16.39 -1.97 -1.85
N ARG A 80 -16.19 -2.06 -3.17
CA ARG A 80 -15.09 -1.34 -3.84
C ARG A 80 -15.19 0.20 -3.74
N SER A 81 -16.38 0.76 -3.56
CA SER A 81 -16.49 2.21 -3.35
C SER A 81 -15.82 2.66 -2.05
N LYS A 82 -15.86 1.83 -1.01
CA LYS A 82 -15.21 2.07 0.29
C LYS A 82 -13.76 1.59 0.30
N TYR A 83 -13.46 0.51 -0.43
CA TYR A 83 -12.16 -0.13 -0.50
C TYR A 83 -11.69 -0.19 -1.94
N ARG A 84 -11.64 0.95 -2.58
CA ARG A 84 -11.29 1.03 -4.01
C ARG A 84 -9.86 0.54 -4.23
N SER A 85 -9.69 -0.42 -5.15
CA SER A 85 -8.37 -0.90 -5.53
C SER A 85 -7.76 0.11 -6.49
N ALA A 86 -6.81 0.88 -6.00
CA ALA A 86 -6.27 2.00 -6.78
C ALA A 86 -4.86 2.37 -6.34
N VAL A 87 -4.13 2.94 -7.29
CA VAL A 87 -2.92 3.69 -7.03
C VAL A 87 -3.24 5.14 -7.36
N TYR A 88 -3.06 6.04 -6.41
CA TYR A 88 -3.37 7.46 -6.57
C TYR A 88 -2.10 8.22 -6.88
N THR A 89 -2.09 8.90 -8.04
CA THR A 89 -0.91 9.57 -8.54
C THR A 89 -1.05 11.08 -8.42
N PHE A 90 0.11 11.76 -8.26
CA PHE A 90 0.15 13.20 -8.01
C PHE A 90 0.39 14.02 -9.28
N ASP A 91 0.93 13.40 -10.34
CA ASP A 91 1.19 14.09 -11.61
C ASP A 91 1.09 13.11 -12.80
N THR A 92 1.17 13.66 -14.01
CA THR A 92 1.01 12.89 -15.25
C THR A 92 2.15 11.90 -15.46
N ASP A 93 3.39 12.29 -15.15
CA ASP A 93 4.55 11.40 -15.32
C ASP A 93 4.44 10.18 -14.43
N GLN A 94 4.01 10.40 -13.18
CA GLN A 94 3.78 9.30 -12.23
C GLN A 94 2.65 8.39 -12.72
N SER A 95 1.57 8.98 -13.27
CA SER A 95 0.45 8.20 -13.82
C SER A 95 0.88 7.34 -15.00
N ASP A 96 1.64 7.89 -15.92
CA ASP A 96 2.11 7.17 -17.11
C ASP A 96 3.05 6.03 -16.72
N GLY A 97 3.99 6.29 -15.82
CA GLY A 97 4.89 5.27 -15.28
C GLY A 97 4.12 4.16 -14.56
N MET A 98 3.09 4.53 -13.83
CA MET A 98 2.25 3.58 -13.09
C MET A 98 1.48 2.64 -14.03
N ARG A 99 0.91 3.18 -15.11
CA ARG A 99 0.20 2.35 -16.09
C ARG A 99 1.12 1.32 -16.72
N GLU A 100 2.36 1.71 -17.00
CA GLU A 100 3.36 0.80 -17.56
C GLU A 100 3.73 -0.29 -16.56
N ILE A 101 3.91 0.07 -15.29
CA ILE A 101 4.21 -0.89 -14.22
C ILE A 101 3.07 -1.92 -14.09
N LEU A 102 1.83 -1.46 -14.05
CA LEU A 102 0.68 -2.37 -13.94
C LEU A 102 0.55 -3.29 -15.14
N ARG A 103 0.83 -2.77 -16.34
CA ARG A 103 0.81 -3.59 -17.56
C ARG A 103 1.83 -4.72 -17.48
N THR A 104 3.03 -4.41 -17.03
CA THR A 104 4.10 -5.40 -16.86
C THR A 104 3.75 -6.43 -15.78
N LEU A 105 3.26 -5.96 -14.63
CA LEU A 105 2.92 -6.85 -13.53
C LEU A 105 1.70 -7.72 -13.80
N GLN A 106 0.81 -7.31 -14.71
CA GLN A 106 -0.37 -8.13 -15.06
C GLN A 106 0.02 -9.55 -15.47
N HIS A 107 1.18 -9.71 -16.08
CA HIS A 107 1.66 -11.04 -16.53
C HIS A 107 1.93 -12.00 -15.37
N GLU A 108 2.05 -11.50 -14.16
CA GLU A 108 2.30 -12.33 -12.98
C GLU A 108 1.01 -12.71 -12.24
N PHE A 109 -0.14 -12.32 -12.75
CA PHE A 109 -1.44 -12.61 -12.14
C PHE A 109 -2.32 -13.38 -13.11
N ASP A 110 -3.03 -14.39 -12.59
CA ASP A 110 -3.87 -15.30 -13.41
C ASP A 110 -5.19 -14.66 -13.85
N ALA A 111 -5.60 -13.58 -13.20
CA ALA A 111 -6.84 -12.88 -13.49
C ALA A 111 -6.57 -11.39 -13.73
N PRO A 112 -7.47 -10.66 -14.42
CA PRO A 112 -7.27 -9.24 -14.65
C PRO A 112 -7.19 -8.46 -13.35
N LEU A 113 -6.19 -7.58 -13.26
CA LEU A 113 -6.05 -6.67 -12.14
C LEU A 113 -7.19 -5.66 -12.14
N GLN A 114 -7.82 -5.47 -10.98
CA GLN A 114 -8.87 -4.48 -10.77
C GLN A 114 -8.30 -3.13 -10.35
N THR A 115 -7.02 -3.09 -10.01
CA THR A 115 -6.34 -1.89 -9.53
C THR A 115 -6.30 -0.83 -10.62
N GLN A 116 -6.81 0.37 -10.30
CA GLN A 116 -6.88 1.49 -11.22
C GLN A 116 -5.82 2.53 -10.91
N VAL A 117 -5.37 3.25 -11.95
CA VAL A 117 -4.51 4.43 -11.77
C VAL A 117 -5.42 5.64 -11.74
N LEU A 118 -5.50 6.31 -10.59
CA LEU A 118 -6.41 7.43 -10.36
C LEU A 118 -5.65 8.66 -9.89
N THR A 119 -6.18 9.84 -10.23
CA THR A 119 -5.61 11.10 -9.77
C THR A 119 -5.89 11.30 -8.29
N HIS A 120 -4.87 11.67 -7.53
CA HIS A 120 -5.04 12.05 -6.13
C HIS A 120 -5.71 13.43 -6.06
N ALA A 121 -6.96 13.48 -5.63
CA ALA A 121 -7.73 14.72 -5.57
C ALA A 121 -7.98 15.21 -4.14
N GLY A 122 -7.65 14.41 -3.13
CA GLY A 122 -7.79 14.84 -1.73
C GLY A 122 -7.50 13.70 -0.77
N PHE A 123 -7.00 14.06 0.40
CA PHE A 123 -6.71 13.13 1.49
C PHE A 123 -7.35 13.64 2.77
N ARG A 124 -7.91 12.70 3.55
CA ARG A 124 -8.48 12.98 4.87
C ARG A 124 -7.92 11.96 5.84
N GLN A 125 -7.21 12.44 6.85
CA GLN A 125 -6.58 11.58 7.85
C GLN A 125 -7.65 10.85 8.68
N SER A 126 -7.41 9.59 8.99
CA SER A 126 -8.29 8.85 9.90
C SER A 126 -8.14 9.34 11.34
N ASP A 127 -9.09 8.96 12.21
CA ASP A 127 -9.06 9.34 13.62
C ASP A 127 -7.71 8.98 14.24
N PRO A 128 -7.12 9.85 15.08
CA PRO A 128 -5.81 9.58 15.71
C PRO A 128 -5.73 8.24 16.43
N ARG A 129 -6.82 7.74 17.01
CA ARG A 129 -6.84 6.44 17.70
C ARG A 129 -6.61 5.26 16.77
N PHE A 130 -6.79 5.43 15.46
CA PHE A 130 -6.57 4.37 14.46
C PHE A 130 -5.21 4.48 13.75
N GLN A 131 -4.48 5.58 13.97
CA GLN A 131 -3.14 5.73 13.40
C GLN A 131 -2.18 4.75 14.05
N ASN A 132 -1.27 4.18 13.26
CA ASN A 132 -0.30 3.18 13.73
C ASN A 132 -1.00 1.99 14.42
N TYR A 133 -2.11 1.56 13.84
CA TYR A 133 -2.97 0.54 14.41
C TYR A 133 -2.21 -0.73 14.79
N PHE A 134 -1.40 -1.27 13.87
CA PHE A 134 -0.59 -2.46 14.13
C PHE A 134 0.54 -2.16 15.11
N ALA A 135 1.22 -1.03 14.95
CA ALA A 135 2.38 -0.69 15.77
C ALA A 135 2.03 -0.49 17.23
N THR A 136 0.82 0.04 17.52
CA THR A 136 0.39 0.29 18.91
C THR A 136 -0.01 -0.99 19.65
N ASP A 137 -0.52 -1.99 18.93
CA ASP A 137 -0.88 -3.28 19.55
C ASP A 137 -0.94 -4.37 18.48
N PRO A 138 0.22 -4.99 18.17
CA PRO A 138 0.28 -6.04 17.15
C PRO A 138 -0.41 -7.35 17.55
N ASP A 139 -0.77 -7.50 18.82
CA ASP A 139 -1.39 -8.72 19.33
C ASP A 139 -2.91 -8.72 19.21
N ARG A 140 -3.51 -7.66 18.67
CA ARG A 140 -4.96 -7.64 18.43
C ARG A 140 -5.37 -8.83 17.55
N PRO A 141 -6.52 -9.45 17.82
CA PRO A 141 -6.99 -10.57 16.97
C PRO A 141 -7.06 -10.21 15.48
N PHE A 142 -7.49 -8.99 15.17
CA PHE A 142 -7.52 -8.50 13.78
C PHE A 142 -6.11 -8.50 13.17
N CYS A 143 -5.11 -8.06 13.91
CA CYS A 143 -3.73 -8.01 13.44
C CYS A 143 -3.19 -9.41 13.14
N ARG A 144 -3.45 -10.35 14.04
CA ARG A 144 -3.02 -11.74 13.86
C ARG A 144 -3.69 -12.41 12.66
N THR A 145 -4.98 -12.12 12.46
CA THR A 145 -5.76 -12.75 11.40
C THR A 145 -5.47 -12.16 10.03
N TYR A 146 -5.39 -10.84 9.92
CA TYR A 146 -5.36 -10.17 8.62
C TYR A 146 -4.03 -9.49 8.28
N ILE A 147 -3.25 -9.08 9.26
CA ILE A 147 -2.00 -8.35 9.04
C ILE A 147 -0.80 -9.28 9.06
N ASP A 148 -0.66 -10.14 10.06
CA ASP A 148 0.47 -11.05 10.18
C ASP A 148 0.73 -11.89 8.92
N PRO A 149 -0.30 -12.47 8.25
CA PRO A 149 -0.05 -13.20 7.00
C PRO A 149 0.56 -12.34 5.91
N LYS A 150 0.18 -11.05 5.83
CA LYS A 150 0.72 -10.14 4.83
C LYS A 150 2.17 -9.81 5.13
N LEU A 151 2.51 -9.58 6.39
CA LEU A 151 3.90 -9.33 6.81
C LEU A 151 4.77 -10.55 6.58
N HIS A 152 4.23 -11.74 6.80
CA HIS A 152 4.93 -13.00 6.50
C HIS A 152 5.26 -13.09 5.01
N LEU A 153 4.31 -12.77 4.15
CA LEU A 153 4.52 -12.75 2.70
C LEU A 153 5.66 -11.79 2.33
N LEU A 154 5.69 -10.61 2.95
CA LEU A 154 6.78 -9.64 2.70
C LEU A 154 8.14 -10.23 3.07
N ARG A 155 8.25 -10.89 4.23
CA ARG A 155 9.51 -11.48 4.67
C ARG A 155 9.97 -12.62 3.77
N GLU A 156 9.03 -13.37 3.18
CA GLU A 156 9.37 -14.46 2.28
C GLU A 156 9.73 -14.00 0.88
N ARG A 157 8.97 -13.06 0.32
CA ARG A 157 9.10 -12.67 -1.09
C ARG A 157 9.88 -11.38 -1.31
N PHE A 158 9.94 -10.52 -0.30
CA PHE A 158 10.54 -9.18 -0.39
C PHE A 158 11.49 -8.93 0.76
N SER A 159 12.26 -9.96 1.15
CA SER A 159 13.15 -9.90 2.31
C SER A 159 14.18 -8.77 2.24
N GLU A 160 14.55 -8.36 1.03
CA GLU A 160 15.45 -7.24 0.81
C GLU A 160 14.88 -5.92 1.35
N PHE A 161 13.55 -5.77 1.27
CA PHE A 161 12.86 -4.55 1.68
C PHE A 161 12.09 -4.70 2.99
N ALA A 162 11.91 -5.92 3.46
CA ALA A 162 11.17 -6.21 4.69
C ALA A 162 12.06 -6.99 5.66
N PRO A 163 13.01 -6.30 6.32
CA PRO A 163 13.90 -6.97 7.27
C PRO A 163 13.11 -7.50 8.47
N SER A 164 13.68 -8.51 9.12
CA SER A 164 13.09 -9.09 10.32
C SER A 164 12.84 -8.02 11.38
N VAL A 165 11.75 -8.17 12.13
CA VAL A 165 11.45 -7.27 13.24
C VAL A 165 12.62 -7.38 14.25
N PRO A 166 13.12 -6.24 14.78
CA PRO A 166 14.17 -6.29 15.82
C PRO A 166 13.74 -7.20 16.97
N GLY A 167 14.61 -8.15 17.32
CA GLY A 167 14.35 -9.14 18.37
C GLY A 167 13.73 -10.45 17.90
N ALA A 168 13.19 -10.50 16.68
CA ALA A 168 12.61 -11.75 16.17
C ALA A 168 13.66 -12.81 15.87
N ASP A 169 14.84 -12.39 15.49
CA ASP A 169 15.95 -13.31 15.19
C ASP A 169 16.72 -13.77 16.43
N GLU A 170 16.54 -13.07 17.54
CA GLU A 170 17.23 -13.42 18.79
C GLU A 170 16.60 -14.62 19.48
N THR A 171 15.40 -15.00 19.08
CA THR A 171 14.64 -16.10 19.65
C THR A 171 14.71 -17.38 18.83
N ARG A 172 15.51 -17.40 17.80
CA ARG A 172 15.67 -18.54 16.91
C ARG A 172 16.98 -19.26 17.10
#